data_2307fe9de82fd1ab0f0baccba1c60b41
#
_entry.id   2307fe9de82fd1ab0f0baccba1c60b41
#
_cell.length_a   1.000
_cell.length_b   1.000
_cell.length_c   1.000
_cell.angle_alpha   90.00
_cell.angle_beta   90.00
_cell.angle_gamma   90.00
#
_symmetry.space_group_name_H-M   'P 1'
#
loop_
_entity.id
_entity.type
_entity.pdbx_description
1 polymer ?
#
loop_
_entity_poly.entity_id
_entity_poly.type
_entity_poly.pdbx_seq_one_letter_code
_entity_poly.pdbx_strand_id
1 'polypeptide(L)'
;EDEINVLDSLMHVYRADLSNAKFIQGPALLRKGKSAEGIILEGIVLERVNQIKDIVVEGSFNIDNNHIIIGQSLAEKLNLNIEDEIILFDAFTLKSANKRLKKFKIIGLFHSGMSEYDNSLAFTNIKNANYLFSMKDKVSGYILNLNNSNNYNFFSRLLSDELPYPLMVMSWKEKNRALFKWMDIQRLPILIIFGLITLVGLVNIISALAMIIIDKTRQIGILKSLGLSKRKINQVFLIKGLIIGLAGSVIGSFFALLIAFLQNNYKLIKVPEDVYFMDFIPLDVNIYDILIVSIAVSIVCVLASLWPSFRAGKIKPSNALKYE
;
A
#
# COMPACT_ATOMS: atom_id res chain seq x y z
N GLU A 1 -34.42 -7.82 14.69
CA GLU A 1 -35.20 -7.50 13.48
C GLU A 1 -35.20 -5.99 13.19
N ASP A 2 -35.42 -5.14 14.21
CA ASP A 2 -35.42 -3.68 14.03
C ASP A 2 -34.05 -3.13 13.59
N GLU A 3 -32.94 -3.71 14.04
CA GLU A 3 -31.58 -3.32 13.71
C GLU A 3 -31.22 -3.61 12.23
N ILE A 4 -31.74 -4.70 11.69
CA ILE A 4 -31.56 -5.07 10.27
C ILE A 4 -32.37 -4.14 9.37
N ASN A 5 -33.56 -3.75 9.80
CA ASN A 5 -34.42 -2.82 9.07
C ASN A 5 -33.79 -1.43 8.92
N VAL A 6 -33.05 -0.94 9.95
CA VAL A 6 -32.30 0.32 9.86
C VAL A 6 -31.17 0.21 8.84
N LEU A 7 -30.40 -0.88 8.89
CA LEU A 7 -29.31 -1.11 7.92
C LEU A 7 -29.87 -1.23 6.50
N ASP A 8 -30.95 -1.98 6.29
CA ASP A 8 -31.57 -2.16 5.00
C ASP A 8 -32.15 -0.84 4.45
N SER A 9 -32.72 0.01 5.31
CA SER A 9 -33.23 1.33 4.91
C SER A 9 -32.08 2.26 4.48
N LEU A 10 -31.00 2.32 5.24
CA LEU A 10 -29.81 3.09 4.88
C LEU A 10 -29.19 2.59 3.56
N MET A 11 -29.09 1.28 3.38
CA MET A 11 -28.58 0.69 2.16
C MET A 11 -29.50 0.97 0.96
N HIS A 12 -30.81 1.06 1.17
CA HIS A 12 -31.73 1.40 0.10
C HIS A 12 -31.58 2.87 -0.34
N VAL A 13 -31.36 3.78 0.61
CA VAL A 13 -31.14 5.20 0.33
C VAL A 13 -29.81 5.43 -0.42
N TYR A 14 -28.73 4.72 -0.02
CA TYR A 14 -27.39 4.87 -0.60
C TYR A 14 -27.01 3.75 -1.58
N ARG A 15 -27.99 3.06 -2.16
CA ARG A 15 -27.79 1.90 -3.05
C ARG A 15 -26.89 2.16 -4.27
N ALA A 16 -26.82 3.40 -4.73
CA ALA A 16 -25.93 3.77 -5.83
C ALA A 16 -24.44 3.78 -5.46
N ASP A 17 -24.13 3.98 -4.17
CA ASP A 17 -22.76 4.15 -3.67
C ASP A 17 -22.27 2.93 -2.89
N LEU A 18 -23.17 2.07 -2.42
CA LEU A 18 -22.89 0.93 -1.55
C LEU A 18 -23.36 -0.38 -2.16
N SER A 19 -22.49 -1.36 -2.21
CA SER A 19 -22.86 -2.77 -2.36
C SER A 19 -22.62 -3.51 -1.05
N ASN A 20 -23.49 -4.47 -0.73
CA ASN A 20 -23.40 -5.21 0.53
C ASN A 20 -23.38 -6.72 0.27
N ALA A 21 -22.74 -7.42 1.20
CA ALA A 21 -22.81 -8.87 1.28
C ALA A 21 -22.82 -9.31 2.73
N LYS A 22 -23.80 -10.11 3.13
CA LYS A 22 -23.85 -10.71 4.46
C LYS A 22 -22.86 -11.88 4.56
N PHE A 23 -22.30 -12.08 5.74
CA PHE A 23 -21.38 -13.18 6.00
C PHE A 23 -21.59 -13.77 7.41
N ILE A 24 -21.20 -15.04 7.54
CA ILE A 24 -21.07 -15.73 8.83
C ILE A 24 -19.61 -16.14 8.98
N GLN A 25 -18.96 -15.69 10.02
CA GLN A 25 -17.55 -15.99 10.27
C GLN A 25 -17.36 -16.54 11.67
N GLY A 26 -16.53 -17.58 11.79
CA GLY A 26 -16.21 -18.16 13.07
C GLY A 26 -14.95 -19.02 13.03
N PRO A 27 -14.33 -19.26 14.21
CA PRO A 27 -13.18 -20.13 14.32
C PRO A 27 -13.60 -21.60 14.17
N ALA A 28 -12.87 -22.31 13.32
CA ALA A 28 -13.07 -23.72 13.07
C ALA A 28 -11.74 -24.48 13.14
N LEU A 29 -11.80 -25.78 13.45
CA LEU A 29 -10.67 -26.68 13.38
C LEU A 29 -10.81 -27.53 12.12
N LEU A 30 -9.89 -27.35 11.17
CA LEU A 30 -9.77 -28.18 9.99
C LEU A 30 -8.97 -29.44 10.34
N ARG A 31 -9.49 -30.62 9.98
CA ARG A 31 -8.82 -31.90 10.19
C ARG A 31 -8.80 -32.73 8.93
N LYS A 32 -7.60 -33.25 8.59
CA LYS A 32 -7.38 -34.32 7.61
C LYS A 32 -6.53 -35.43 8.26
N GLY A 33 -7.12 -36.57 8.51
CA GLY A 33 -6.43 -37.69 9.16
C GLY A 33 -5.92 -37.33 10.57
N LYS A 34 -4.57 -37.31 10.73
CA LYS A 34 -3.91 -36.94 12.01
C LYS A 34 -3.57 -35.46 12.12
N SER A 35 -3.56 -34.74 11.00
CA SER A 35 -3.25 -33.31 10.98
C SER A 35 -4.49 -32.47 11.29
N ALA A 36 -4.30 -31.43 12.07
CA ALA A 36 -5.34 -30.48 12.41
C ALA A 36 -4.78 -29.05 12.48
N GLU A 37 -5.52 -28.07 11.96
CA GLU A 37 -5.12 -26.66 11.93
C GLU A 37 -6.32 -25.80 12.28
N GLY A 38 -6.08 -24.73 13.06
CA GLY A 38 -7.09 -23.72 13.38
C GLY A 38 -7.27 -22.78 12.20
N ILE A 39 -8.51 -22.60 11.75
CA ILE A 39 -8.86 -21.71 10.65
C ILE A 39 -10.01 -20.80 11.03
N ILE A 40 -10.20 -19.77 10.24
CA ILE A 40 -11.38 -18.93 10.25
C ILE A 40 -12.24 -19.35 9.05
N LEU A 41 -13.42 -19.90 9.31
CA LEU A 41 -14.36 -20.24 8.26
C LEU A 41 -15.29 -19.06 8.00
N GLU A 42 -15.35 -18.58 6.76
CA GLU A 42 -16.29 -17.56 6.32
C GLU A 42 -17.35 -18.18 5.41
N GLY A 43 -18.60 -18.13 5.83
CA GLY A 43 -19.77 -18.48 5.03
C GLY A 43 -20.22 -17.27 4.22
N ILE A 44 -20.21 -17.39 2.91
CA ILE A 44 -20.46 -16.30 1.99
C ILE A 44 -21.71 -16.50 1.16
N VAL A 45 -22.28 -15.41 0.69
CA VAL A 45 -23.39 -15.36 -0.28
C VAL A 45 -22.85 -15.17 -1.70
N LEU A 46 -23.72 -15.35 -2.70
CA LEU A 46 -23.35 -15.32 -4.11
C LEU A 46 -22.72 -13.98 -4.53
N GLU A 47 -23.21 -12.87 -3.95
CA GLU A 47 -22.68 -11.52 -4.19
C GLU A 47 -21.20 -11.42 -3.76
N ARG A 48 -20.84 -12.08 -2.68
CA ARG A 48 -19.46 -12.13 -2.18
C ARG A 48 -18.58 -13.05 -3.00
N VAL A 49 -19.13 -14.14 -3.56
CA VAL A 49 -18.40 -15.08 -4.43
C VAL A 49 -17.76 -14.34 -5.60
N ASN A 50 -18.46 -13.39 -6.22
CA ASN A 50 -17.93 -12.61 -7.32
C ASN A 50 -16.71 -11.77 -6.95
N GLN A 51 -16.59 -11.33 -5.69
CA GLN A 51 -15.45 -10.57 -5.19
C GLN A 51 -14.23 -11.46 -4.91
N ILE A 52 -14.45 -12.74 -4.58
CA ILE A 52 -13.39 -13.69 -4.26
C ILE A 52 -12.89 -14.39 -5.53
N LYS A 53 -13.69 -14.41 -6.59
CA LYS A 53 -13.35 -15.07 -7.84
C LYS A 53 -11.96 -14.70 -8.38
N ASP A 54 -11.60 -13.44 -8.26
CA ASP A 54 -10.34 -12.91 -8.80
C ASP A 54 -9.10 -13.39 -8.04
N ILE A 55 -9.27 -13.90 -6.82
CA ILE A 55 -8.17 -14.46 -6.00
C ILE A 55 -8.12 -15.99 -6.04
N VAL A 56 -9.09 -16.68 -6.66
CA VAL A 56 -9.04 -18.15 -6.84
C VAL A 56 -8.06 -18.46 -7.97
N VAL A 57 -6.98 -19.17 -7.63
CA VAL A 57 -5.90 -19.48 -8.56
C VAL A 57 -6.02 -20.86 -9.18
N GLU A 58 -6.72 -21.79 -8.50
CA GLU A 58 -6.87 -23.16 -8.95
C GLU A 58 -8.25 -23.71 -8.59
N GLY A 59 -8.85 -24.53 -9.47
CA GLY A 59 -10.15 -25.17 -9.25
C GLY A 59 -11.34 -24.33 -9.61
N SER A 60 -12.43 -24.46 -8.84
CA SER A 60 -13.71 -23.82 -9.08
C SER A 60 -14.12 -22.94 -7.90
N PHE A 61 -14.90 -21.89 -8.19
CA PHE A 61 -15.49 -21.01 -7.17
C PHE A 61 -17.00 -21.25 -6.98
N ASN A 62 -17.58 -22.30 -7.59
CA ASN A 62 -19.00 -22.61 -7.42
C ASN A 62 -19.25 -23.34 -6.10
N ILE A 63 -19.46 -22.55 -5.03
CA ILE A 63 -19.59 -23.05 -3.65
C ILE A 63 -21.03 -23.52 -3.40
N ASP A 64 -21.30 -24.76 -3.77
CA ASP A 64 -22.56 -25.44 -3.46
C ASP A 64 -22.52 -26.18 -2.10
N ASN A 65 -23.44 -27.10 -1.87
CA ASN A 65 -23.54 -27.89 -0.65
C ASN A 65 -22.26 -28.69 -0.40
N ASN A 66 -21.68 -28.52 0.79
CA ASN A 66 -20.46 -29.21 1.26
C ASN A 66 -19.17 -28.87 0.52
N HIS A 67 -19.13 -27.80 -0.25
CA HIS A 67 -17.92 -27.31 -0.91
C HIS A 67 -17.19 -26.27 -0.05
N ILE A 68 -15.86 -26.27 -0.17
CA ILE A 68 -14.98 -25.32 0.50
C ILE A 68 -13.86 -24.88 -0.43
N ILE A 69 -13.49 -23.63 -0.32
CA ILE A 69 -12.30 -23.04 -0.93
C ILE A 69 -11.34 -22.68 0.20
N ILE A 70 -10.08 -23.11 0.10
CA ILE A 70 -9.06 -22.86 1.14
C ILE A 70 -7.90 -22.08 0.55
N GLY A 71 -7.11 -21.43 1.41
CA GLY A 71 -5.92 -20.72 0.98
C GLY A 71 -4.83 -21.69 0.50
N GLN A 72 -4.08 -21.29 -0.52
CA GLN A 72 -3.01 -22.09 -1.11
C GLN A 72 -1.95 -22.46 -0.06
N SER A 73 -1.50 -21.53 0.76
CA SER A 73 -0.51 -21.77 1.82
C SER A 73 -1.01 -22.80 2.85
N LEU A 74 -2.31 -22.77 3.19
CA LEU A 74 -2.93 -23.77 4.06
C LEU A 74 -2.96 -25.15 3.42
N ALA A 75 -3.26 -25.22 2.12
CA ALA A 75 -3.26 -26.46 1.35
C ALA A 75 -1.86 -27.08 1.30
N GLU A 76 -0.83 -26.31 1.02
CA GLU A 76 0.57 -26.73 1.01
C GLU A 76 1.02 -27.23 2.38
N LYS A 77 0.72 -26.47 3.45
CA LYS A 77 1.05 -26.83 4.84
C LYS A 77 0.50 -28.19 5.28
N LEU A 78 -0.71 -28.51 4.82
CA LEU A 78 -1.42 -29.73 5.20
C LEU A 78 -1.37 -30.84 4.13
N ASN A 79 -0.66 -30.63 3.02
CA ASN A 79 -0.64 -31.50 1.84
C ASN A 79 -2.06 -31.85 1.36
N LEU A 80 -2.86 -30.81 1.13
CA LEU A 80 -4.24 -30.89 0.65
C LEU A 80 -4.29 -30.58 -0.84
N ASN A 81 -5.09 -31.34 -1.58
CA ASN A 81 -5.35 -31.14 -2.99
C ASN A 81 -6.83 -30.84 -3.24
N ILE A 82 -7.12 -30.31 -4.43
CA ILE A 82 -8.50 -30.22 -4.91
C ILE A 82 -9.10 -31.63 -4.94
N GLU A 83 -10.39 -31.76 -4.66
CA GLU A 83 -11.14 -32.99 -4.51
C GLU A 83 -10.94 -33.73 -3.18
N ASP A 84 -9.97 -33.33 -2.34
CA ASP A 84 -9.79 -33.91 -1.02
C ASP A 84 -11.00 -33.62 -0.10
N GLU A 85 -11.30 -34.61 0.75
CA GLU A 85 -12.32 -34.47 1.80
C GLU A 85 -11.67 -34.09 3.12
N ILE A 86 -12.20 -33.05 3.75
CA ILE A 86 -11.78 -32.56 5.07
C ILE A 86 -12.97 -32.48 6.03
N ILE A 87 -12.66 -32.48 7.32
CA ILE A 87 -13.69 -32.31 8.36
C ILE A 87 -13.42 -31.00 9.09
N LEU A 88 -14.44 -30.15 9.17
CA LEU A 88 -14.41 -28.96 9.99
C LEU A 88 -15.19 -29.18 11.28
N PHE A 89 -14.62 -28.72 12.38
CA PHE A 89 -15.24 -28.67 13.70
C PHE A 89 -15.44 -27.22 14.10
N ASP A 90 -16.58 -26.90 14.70
CA ASP A 90 -16.76 -25.65 15.40
C ASP A 90 -15.83 -25.59 16.62
N ALA A 91 -14.91 -24.62 16.64
CA ALA A 91 -13.90 -24.50 17.69
C ALA A 91 -14.52 -24.32 19.09
N PHE A 92 -15.67 -23.67 19.19
CA PHE A 92 -16.35 -23.45 20.47
C PHE A 92 -16.98 -24.73 21.04
N THR A 93 -17.31 -25.70 20.20
CA THR A 93 -17.96 -26.96 20.63
C THR A 93 -17.00 -28.13 20.83
N LEU A 94 -15.69 -27.94 20.61
CA LEU A 94 -14.69 -29.03 20.69
C LEU A 94 -14.67 -29.73 22.03
N LYS A 95 -14.92 -29.02 23.15
CA LYS A 95 -14.95 -29.54 24.50
C LYS A 95 -16.36 -30.01 24.93
N SER A 96 -17.37 -29.80 24.09
CA SER A 96 -18.76 -30.19 24.38
C SER A 96 -19.02 -31.65 24.03
N ALA A 97 -19.99 -32.28 24.73
CA ALA A 97 -20.49 -33.59 24.35
C ALA A 97 -21.09 -33.61 22.94
N ASN A 98 -21.73 -32.53 22.54
CA ASN A 98 -22.35 -32.33 21.23
C ASN A 98 -21.41 -31.53 20.29
N LYS A 99 -20.32 -32.13 19.86
CA LYS A 99 -19.40 -31.55 18.89
C LYS A 99 -20.09 -31.34 17.55
N ARG A 100 -20.07 -30.11 17.05
CA ARG A 100 -20.56 -29.85 15.69
C ARG A 100 -19.43 -30.03 14.71
N LEU A 101 -19.67 -30.83 13.71
CA LEU A 101 -18.74 -31.10 12.62
C LEU A 101 -19.47 -31.22 11.30
N LYS A 102 -18.76 -30.90 10.22
CA LYS A 102 -19.23 -31.07 8.87
C LYS A 102 -18.10 -31.48 7.96
N LYS A 103 -18.41 -32.39 7.02
CA LYS A 103 -17.50 -32.82 5.97
C LYS A 103 -17.59 -31.89 4.79
N PHE A 104 -16.45 -31.52 4.23
CA PHE A 104 -16.35 -30.64 3.08
C PHE A 104 -15.42 -31.25 2.05
N LYS A 105 -15.69 -30.93 0.79
CA LYS A 105 -14.86 -31.26 -0.36
C LYS A 105 -14.17 -29.98 -0.82
N ILE A 106 -12.85 -30.00 -0.96
CA ILE A 106 -12.06 -28.88 -1.49
C ILE A 106 -12.32 -28.77 -2.98
N ILE A 107 -12.83 -27.63 -3.44
CA ILE A 107 -13.11 -27.38 -4.85
C ILE A 107 -12.23 -26.34 -5.50
N GLY A 108 -11.52 -25.55 -4.69
CA GLY A 108 -10.64 -24.51 -5.18
C GLY A 108 -9.62 -24.06 -4.14
N LEU A 109 -8.55 -23.50 -4.65
CA LEU A 109 -7.51 -22.85 -3.86
C LEU A 109 -7.48 -21.38 -4.21
N PHE A 110 -7.39 -20.53 -3.18
CA PHE A 110 -7.23 -19.08 -3.37
C PHE A 110 -5.87 -18.61 -2.89
N HIS A 111 -5.39 -17.54 -3.53
CA HIS A 111 -4.18 -16.83 -3.16
C HIS A 111 -4.50 -15.33 -3.09
N SER A 112 -4.52 -14.78 -1.88
CA SER A 112 -4.86 -13.37 -1.65
C SER A 112 -3.63 -12.44 -1.74
N GLY A 113 -2.42 -13.02 -1.78
CA GLY A 113 -1.16 -12.30 -1.62
C GLY A 113 -0.88 -11.89 -0.17
N MET A 114 -1.72 -12.31 0.77
CA MET A 114 -1.54 -12.11 2.21
C MET A 114 -1.41 -13.46 2.91
N SER A 115 -0.19 -13.82 3.31
CA SER A 115 0.11 -15.13 3.91
C SER A 115 -0.77 -15.44 5.12
N GLU A 116 -1.12 -14.44 5.94
CA GLU A 116 -2.00 -14.63 7.10
C GLU A 116 -3.40 -15.13 6.67
N TYR A 117 -3.97 -14.55 5.62
CA TYR A 117 -5.26 -14.99 5.07
C TYR A 117 -5.14 -16.35 4.38
N ASP A 118 -4.09 -16.55 3.59
CA ASP A 118 -3.88 -17.79 2.83
C ASP A 118 -3.56 -18.99 3.73
N ASN A 119 -3.08 -18.75 4.97
CA ASN A 119 -2.84 -19.78 5.97
C ASN A 119 -4.03 -20.05 6.89
N SER A 120 -4.96 -19.12 7.03
CA SER A 120 -5.97 -19.22 8.08
C SER A 120 -7.43 -19.11 7.61
N LEU A 121 -7.68 -18.59 6.42
CA LEU A 121 -9.05 -18.34 5.96
C LEU A 121 -9.54 -19.45 5.03
N ALA A 122 -10.82 -19.78 5.14
CA ALA A 122 -11.51 -20.69 4.24
C ALA A 122 -12.92 -20.18 3.95
N PHE A 123 -13.40 -20.38 2.73
CA PHE A 123 -14.70 -19.92 2.26
C PHE A 123 -15.64 -21.10 1.98
N THR A 124 -16.89 -20.98 2.43
CA THR A 124 -17.95 -21.92 2.12
C THR A 124 -19.27 -21.17 1.91
N ASN A 125 -20.32 -21.90 1.53
CA ASN A 125 -21.65 -21.32 1.44
C ASN A 125 -22.17 -20.90 2.83
N ILE A 126 -22.86 -19.77 2.91
CA ILE A 126 -23.43 -19.23 4.16
C ILE A 126 -24.31 -20.25 4.90
N LYS A 127 -25.03 -21.12 4.18
CA LYS A 127 -25.84 -22.18 4.79
C LYS A 127 -25.00 -23.21 5.55
N ASN A 128 -23.80 -23.53 5.04
CA ASN A 128 -22.88 -24.45 5.68
C ASN A 128 -22.29 -23.86 6.97
N ALA A 129 -21.90 -22.59 6.93
CA ALA A 129 -21.42 -21.88 8.10
C ALA A 129 -22.52 -21.71 9.15
N ASN A 130 -23.76 -21.40 8.73
CA ASN A 130 -24.92 -21.34 9.63
C ASN A 130 -25.14 -22.68 10.34
N TYR A 131 -25.06 -23.79 9.63
CA TYR A 131 -25.18 -25.12 10.22
C TYR A 131 -24.03 -25.40 11.22
N LEU A 132 -22.78 -25.15 10.84
CA LEU A 132 -21.62 -25.45 11.68
C LEU A 132 -21.62 -24.62 12.97
N PHE A 133 -21.93 -23.32 12.88
CA PHE A 133 -21.92 -22.39 14.01
C PHE A 133 -23.27 -22.24 14.70
N SER A 134 -24.33 -22.88 14.18
CA SER A 134 -25.71 -22.80 14.73
C SER A 134 -26.23 -21.37 14.89
N MET A 135 -26.02 -20.55 13.89
CA MET A 135 -26.36 -19.12 13.94
C MET A 135 -27.87 -18.85 13.90
N LYS A 136 -28.72 -19.86 13.65
CA LYS A 136 -30.19 -19.73 13.63
C LYS A 136 -30.67 -18.51 12.83
N ASP A 137 -30.23 -18.42 11.57
CA ASP A 137 -30.50 -17.32 10.64
C ASP A 137 -29.89 -15.93 11.01
N LYS A 138 -29.09 -15.88 12.08
CA LYS A 138 -28.25 -14.71 12.37
C LYS A 138 -27.03 -14.68 11.48
N VAL A 139 -26.50 -13.48 11.29
CA VAL A 139 -25.25 -13.25 10.54
C VAL A 139 -24.19 -12.63 11.47
N SER A 140 -22.93 -12.83 11.14
CA SER A 140 -21.83 -12.19 11.87
C SER A 140 -21.70 -10.71 11.52
N GLY A 141 -22.11 -10.34 10.31
CA GLY A 141 -22.07 -8.96 9.85
C GLY A 141 -22.33 -8.81 8.37
N TYR A 142 -22.14 -7.59 7.91
CA TYR A 142 -22.25 -7.19 6.51
C TYR A 142 -20.93 -6.57 6.06
N ILE A 143 -20.47 -6.94 4.88
CA ILE A 143 -19.36 -6.26 4.21
C ILE A 143 -19.96 -5.24 3.26
N LEU A 144 -19.58 -3.98 3.45
CA LEU A 144 -20.03 -2.87 2.63
C LEU A 144 -18.87 -2.43 1.73
N ASN A 145 -19.08 -2.46 0.42
CA ASN A 145 -18.11 -1.96 -0.54
C ASN A 145 -18.60 -0.64 -1.10
N LEU A 146 -17.70 0.34 -1.11
CA LEU A 146 -17.96 1.67 -1.66
C LEU A 146 -17.47 1.73 -3.10
N ASN A 147 -18.32 2.22 -4.01
CA ASN A 147 -17.94 2.47 -5.40
C ASN A 147 -16.88 3.58 -5.50
N ASN A 148 -16.89 4.53 -4.54
CA ASN A 148 -15.88 5.58 -4.44
C ASN A 148 -15.21 5.54 -3.07
N SER A 149 -13.95 5.09 -3.05
CA SER A 149 -13.15 4.97 -1.83
C SER A 149 -12.89 6.29 -1.09
N ASN A 150 -12.99 7.44 -1.76
CA ASN A 150 -12.77 8.75 -1.12
C ASN A 150 -13.86 9.09 -0.08
N ASN A 151 -15.03 8.47 -0.18
CA ASN A 151 -16.17 8.74 0.69
C ASN A 151 -16.21 7.84 1.94
N TYR A 152 -15.17 7.01 2.17
CA TYR A 152 -15.22 6.04 3.28
C TYR A 152 -15.37 6.69 4.66
N ASN A 153 -14.73 7.85 4.90
CA ASN A 153 -14.83 8.57 6.17
C ASN A 153 -16.26 9.09 6.43
N PHE A 154 -16.93 9.54 5.38
CA PHE A 154 -18.31 10.01 5.46
C PHE A 154 -19.25 8.84 5.82
N PHE A 155 -19.17 7.73 5.07
CA PHE A 155 -20.02 6.57 5.31
C PHE A 155 -19.73 5.88 6.63
N SER A 156 -18.47 5.80 7.05
CA SER A 156 -18.11 5.22 8.35
C SER A 156 -18.71 6.00 9.51
N ARG A 157 -18.69 7.34 9.46
CA ARG A 157 -19.32 8.19 10.47
C ARG A 157 -20.84 8.10 10.42
N LEU A 158 -21.44 8.26 9.24
CA LEU A 158 -22.89 8.17 9.06
C LEU A 158 -23.44 6.86 9.63
N LEU A 159 -22.83 5.73 9.26
CA LEU A 159 -23.25 4.42 9.75
C LEU A 159 -23.01 4.23 11.24
N SER A 160 -21.93 4.79 11.79
CA SER A 160 -21.64 4.72 13.22
C SER A 160 -22.64 5.52 14.07
N ASP A 161 -23.15 6.62 13.52
CA ASP A 161 -24.11 7.50 14.20
C ASP A 161 -25.55 6.96 14.11
N GLU A 162 -25.90 6.27 13.02
CA GLU A 162 -27.25 5.79 12.74
C GLU A 162 -27.51 4.37 13.23
N LEU A 163 -26.46 3.53 13.34
CA LEU A 163 -26.66 2.13 13.73
C LEU A 163 -26.73 1.95 15.25
N PRO A 164 -27.80 1.30 15.74
CA PRO A 164 -27.96 1.04 17.17
C PRO A 164 -27.01 -0.05 17.68
N TYR A 165 -26.66 0.01 18.97
CA TYR A 165 -25.99 -1.10 19.62
C TYR A 165 -26.80 -2.41 19.52
N PRO A 166 -26.21 -3.60 19.24
CA PRO A 166 -24.77 -3.93 19.29
C PRO A 166 -24.03 -3.81 17.95
N LEU A 167 -24.60 -3.21 16.92
CA LEU A 167 -23.95 -3.08 15.63
C LEU A 167 -22.75 -2.11 15.73
N MET A 168 -21.63 -2.51 15.19
CA MET A 168 -20.40 -1.72 15.16
C MET A 168 -19.89 -1.61 13.72
N VAL A 169 -19.58 -0.38 13.33
CA VAL A 169 -18.97 -0.12 12.02
C VAL A 169 -17.45 -0.16 12.17
N MET A 170 -16.79 -0.94 11.36
CA MET A 170 -15.34 -1.07 11.35
C MET A 170 -14.83 -0.88 9.92
N SER A 171 -14.09 0.17 9.70
CA SER A 171 -13.44 0.37 8.40
C SER A 171 -12.27 -0.61 8.20
N TRP A 172 -11.91 -0.88 6.94
CA TRP A 172 -10.74 -1.70 6.62
C TRP A 172 -9.45 -1.17 7.26
N LYS A 173 -9.32 0.15 7.33
CA LYS A 173 -8.19 0.82 7.99
C LYS A 173 -8.16 0.56 9.51
N GLU A 174 -9.32 0.54 10.16
CA GLU A 174 -9.41 0.22 11.59
C GLU A 174 -9.14 -1.26 11.87
N LYS A 175 -9.67 -2.15 11.03
CA LYS A 175 -9.40 -3.59 11.11
C LYS A 175 -7.90 -3.89 11.00
N ASN A 176 -7.18 -3.16 10.14
CA ASN A 176 -5.74 -3.32 9.92
C ASN A 176 -4.92 -2.19 10.57
N ARG A 177 -5.39 -1.65 11.70
CA ARG A 177 -4.77 -0.49 12.37
C ARG A 177 -3.28 -0.68 12.69
N ALA A 178 -2.87 -1.89 13.03
CA ALA A 178 -1.46 -2.20 13.31
C ALA A 178 -0.58 -1.97 12.08
N LEU A 179 -1.02 -2.44 10.90
CA LEU A 179 -0.33 -2.25 9.63
C LEU A 179 -0.18 -0.75 9.29
N PHE A 180 -1.28 0.00 9.36
CA PHE A 180 -1.26 1.44 9.06
C PHE A 180 -0.39 2.22 10.04
N LYS A 181 -0.46 1.88 11.34
CA LYS A 181 0.39 2.50 12.35
C LYS A 181 1.88 2.23 12.09
N TRP A 182 2.21 1.03 11.66
CA TRP A 182 3.59 0.66 11.31
C TRP A 182 4.08 1.45 10.08
N MET A 183 3.25 1.60 9.05
CA MET A 183 3.55 2.44 7.88
C MET A 183 3.78 3.90 8.26
N ASP A 184 2.95 4.46 9.15
CA ASP A 184 3.09 5.84 9.63
C ASP A 184 4.41 6.03 10.39
N ILE A 185 4.81 5.07 11.23
CA ILE A 185 6.09 5.12 11.96
C ILE A 185 7.29 5.10 11.02
N GLN A 186 7.23 4.30 9.94
CA GLN A 186 8.34 4.22 8.97
C GLN A 186 8.52 5.49 8.15
N ARG A 187 7.51 6.32 8.03
CA ARG A 187 7.55 7.55 7.23
C ARG A 187 8.63 8.52 7.71
N LEU A 188 8.82 8.66 9.02
CA LEU A 188 9.76 9.60 9.61
C LEU A 188 11.23 9.21 9.35
N PRO A 189 11.72 7.97 9.60
CA PRO A 189 13.06 7.53 9.22
C PRO A 189 13.36 7.72 7.73
N ILE A 190 12.39 7.41 6.86
CA ILE A 190 12.54 7.57 5.41
C ILE A 190 12.75 9.04 5.06
N LEU A 191 11.98 9.96 5.62
CA LEU A 191 12.14 11.41 5.40
C LEU A 191 13.52 11.90 5.89
N ILE A 192 14.02 11.40 7.02
CA ILE A 192 15.36 11.75 7.53
C ILE A 192 16.43 11.28 6.55
N ILE A 193 16.36 10.04 6.07
CA ILE A 193 17.33 9.49 5.11
C ILE A 193 17.34 10.33 3.83
N PHE A 194 16.19 10.62 3.25
CA PHE A 194 16.09 11.47 2.06
C PHE A 194 16.59 12.89 2.31
N GLY A 195 16.32 13.45 3.50
CA GLY A 195 16.84 14.75 3.93
C GLY A 195 18.36 14.77 3.98
N LEU A 196 18.98 13.74 4.56
CA LEU A 196 20.43 13.61 4.61
C LEU A 196 21.06 13.46 3.22
N ILE A 197 20.50 12.62 2.35
CA ILE A 197 20.97 12.47 0.96
C ILE A 197 20.89 13.81 0.22
N THR A 198 19.79 14.54 0.39
CA THR A 198 19.62 15.86 -0.20
C THR A 198 20.64 16.85 0.33
N LEU A 199 20.93 16.83 1.63
CA LEU A 199 21.92 17.72 2.27
C LEU A 199 23.33 17.44 1.73
N VAL A 200 23.71 16.18 1.57
CA VAL A 200 25.02 15.81 0.95
C VAL A 200 25.07 16.31 -0.50
N GLY A 201 23.99 16.15 -1.27
CA GLY A 201 23.89 16.68 -2.62
C GLY A 201 24.06 18.21 -2.67
N LEU A 202 23.44 18.93 -1.74
CA LEU A 202 23.60 20.39 -1.60
C LEU A 202 25.04 20.82 -1.37
N VAL A 203 25.73 20.16 -0.42
CA VAL A 203 27.13 20.45 -0.12
C VAL A 203 28.00 20.21 -1.36
N ASN A 204 27.75 19.15 -2.11
CA ASN A 204 28.48 18.86 -3.35
C ASN A 204 28.25 19.94 -4.43
N ILE A 205 27.00 20.41 -4.61
CA ILE A 205 26.69 21.50 -5.55
C ILE A 205 27.40 22.80 -5.14
N ILE A 206 27.34 23.16 -3.86
CA ILE A 206 28.03 24.34 -3.31
C ILE A 206 29.54 24.27 -3.58
N SER A 207 30.14 23.12 -3.30
CA SER A 207 31.58 22.90 -3.48
C SER A 207 32.01 22.96 -4.95
N ALA A 208 31.22 22.31 -5.84
CA ALA A 208 31.46 22.34 -7.28
C ALA A 208 31.35 23.76 -7.84
N LEU A 209 30.31 24.51 -7.47
CA LEU A 209 30.14 25.89 -7.91
C LEU A 209 31.23 26.79 -7.36
N ALA A 210 31.66 26.61 -6.10
CA ALA A 210 32.77 27.36 -5.50
C ALA A 210 34.06 27.11 -6.28
N MET A 211 34.38 25.86 -6.64
CA MET A 211 35.54 25.51 -7.45
C MET A 211 35.48 26.16 -8.83
N ILE A 212 34.36 26.08 -9.53
CA ILE A 212 34.17 26.75 -10.81
C ILE A 212 34.39 28.28 -10.70
N ILE A 213 33.98 28.91 -9.59
CA ILE A 213 34.19 30.35 -9.38
C ILE A 213 35.69 30.65 -9.21
N ILE A 214 36.41 29.84 -8.46
CA ILE A 214 37.87 30.00 -8.26
C ILE A 214 38.57 29.89 -9.62
N ASP A 215 38.31 28.84 -10.39
CA ASP A 215 38.87 28.61 -11.71
C ASP A 215 38.57 29.72 -12.72
N LYS A 216 37.40 30.34 -12.59
CA LYS A 216 36.94 31.41 -13.48
C LYS A 216 37.16 32.83 -12.94
N THR A 217 37.88 32.96 -11.80
CA THR A 217 38.05 34.24 -11.13
C THR A 217 38.66 35.31 -12.06
N ARG A 218 39.71 34.99 -12.85
CA ARG A 218 40.36 35.89 -13.80
C ARG A 218 39.34 36.34 -14.91
N GLN A 219 38.58 35.41 -15.46
CA GLN A 219 37.57 35.72 -16.48
C GLN A 219 36.44 36.62 -15.91
N ILE A 220 36.00 36.37 -14.66
CA ILE A 220 35.02 37.20 -13.99
C ILE A 220 35.56 38.59 -13.74
N GLY A 221 36.87 38.72 -13.38
CA GLY A 221 37.57 40.00 -13.20
C GLY A 221 37.58 40.83 -14.50
N ILE A 222 37.96 40.21 -15.61
CA ILE A 222 37.96 40.85 -16.94
C ILE A 222 36.56 41.33 -17.33
N LEU A 223 35.54 40.48 -17.18
CA LEU A 223 34.18 40.86 -17.52
C LEU A 223 33.67 42.04 -16.66
N LYS A 224 34.07 42.10 -15.36
CA LYS A 224 33.73 43.22 -14.50
C LYS A 224 34.44 44.50 -14.90
N SER A 225 35.75 44.43 -15.36
CA SER A 225 36.45 45.57 -15.87
C SER A 225 35.82 46.11 -17.17
N LEU A 226 35.17 45.28 -17.95
CA LEU A 226 34.41 45.63 -19.14
C LEU A 226 32.97 46.13 -18.78
N GLY A 227 32.63 46.32 -17.51
CA GLY A 227 31.38 46.90 -17.07
C GLY A 227 30.24 45.89 -16.74
N LEU A 228 30.52 44.59 -16.69
CA LEU A 228 29.51 43.63 -16.31
C LEU A 228 29.07 43.77 -14.86
N SER A 229 27.76 43.98 -14.62
CA SER A 229 27.22 44.21 -13.29
C SER A 229 27.25 42.94 -12.41
N LYS A 230 27.33 43.12 -11.09
CA LYS A 230 27.29 42.05 -10.09
C LYS A 230 26.04 41.19 -10.27
N ARG A 231 24.88 41.81 -10.59
CA ARG A 231 23.62 41.09 -10.78
C ARG A 231 23.69 40.11 -11.93
N LYS A 232 24.29 40.48 -13.06
CA LYS A 232 24.44 39.61 -14.23
C LYS A 232 25.36 38.43 -13.93
N ILE A 233 26.45 38.62 -13.16
CA ILE A 233 27.33 37.53 -12.74
C ILE A 233 26.55 36.57 -11.83
N ASN A 234 25.82 37.07 -10.84
CA ASN A 234 25.01 36.23 -9.96
C ASN A 234 23.99 35.43 -10.75
N GLN A 235 23.30 36.05 -11.73
CA GLN A 235 22.33 35.36 -12.60
C GLN A 235 22.96 34.19 -13.36
N VAL A 236 24.17 34.34 -13.88
CA VAL A 236 24.87 33.25 -14.58
C VAL A 236 25.06 32.03 -13.68
N PHE A 237 25.45 32.23 -12.40
CA PHE A 237 25.63 31.13 -11.47
C PHE A 237 24.31 30.54 -10.97
N LEU A 238 23.26 31.36 -10.83
CA LEU A 238 21.91 30.86 -10.52
C LEU A 238 21.35 30.01 -11.66
N ILE A 239 21.53 30.46 -12.91
CA ILE A 239 21.12 29.69 -14.09
C ILE A 239 21.89 28.35 -14.16
N LYS A 240 23.20 28.36 -13.83
CA LYS A 240 23.96 27.10 -13.72
C LYS A 240 23.37 26.15 -12.69
N GLY A 241 23.00 26.65 -11.49
CA GLY A 241 22.33 25.85 -10.47
C GLY A 241 21.00 25.29 -10.96
N LEU A 242 20.21 26.10 -11.69
CA LEU A 242 18.95 25.66 -12.30
C LEU A 242 19.18 24.55 -13.35
N ILE A 243 20.16 24.73 -14.25
CA ILE A 243 20.49 23.71 -15.26
C ILE A 243 20.93 22.40 -14.59
N ILE A 244 21.75 22.45 -13.55
CA ILE A 244 22.16 21.26 -12.79
C ILE A 244 20.94 20.59 -12.16
N GLY A 245 20.05 21.36 -11.53
CA GLY A 245 18.83 20.85 -10.93
C GLY A 245 17.89 20.20 -11.95
N LEU A 246 17.67 20.84 -13.10
CA LEU A 246 16.83 20.31 -14.17
C LEU A 246 17.43 19.05 -14.81
N ALA A 247 18.71 19.07 -15.13
CA ALA A 247 19.40 17.91 -15.69
C ALA A 247 19.37 16.72 -14.71
N GLY A 248 19.69 16.98 -13.44
CA GLY A 248 19.60 15.97 -12.38
C GLY A 248 18.20 15.41 -12.19
N SER A 249 17.16 16.26 -12.21
CA SER A 249 15.79 15.81 -12.06
C SER A 249 15.30 14.98 -13.26
N VAL A 250 15.67 15.34 -14.50
CA VAL A 250 15.33 14.56 -15.69
C VAL A 250 15.99 13.18 -15.66
N ILE A 251 17.30 13.14 -15.36
CA ILE A 251 18.05 11.88 -15.27
C ILE A 251 17.51 11.03 -14.12
N GLY A 252 17.29 11.63 -12.95
CA GLY A 252 16.73 10.93 -11.79
C GLY A 252 15.35 10.37 -12.05
N SER A 253 14.46 11.15 -12.68
CA SER A 253 13.11 10.71 -13.06
C SER A 253 13.16 9.57 -14.07
N PHE A 254 14.06 9.63 -15.04
CA PHE A 254 14.25 8.55 -16.01
C PHE A 254 14.64 7.23 -15.33
N PHE A 255 15.61 7.25 -14.41
CA PHE A 255 16.00 6.06 -13.69
C PHE A 255 14.92 5.56 -12.73
N ALA A 256 14.17 6.46 -12.08
CA ALA A 256 13.04 6.08 -11.23
C ALA A 256 11.95 5.34 -12.02
N LEU A 257 11.57 5.87 -13.18
CA LEU A 257 10.60 5.23 -14.07
C LEU A 257 11.11 3.90 -14.63
N LEU A 258 12.38 3.83 -15.00
CA LEU A 258 13.02 2.61 -15.48
C LEU A 258 12.99 1.52 -14.41
N ILE A 259 13.37 1.83 -13.18
CA ILE A 259 13.37 0.90 -12.06
C ILE A 259 11.95 0.44 -11.75
N ALA A 260 10.98 1.37 -11.72
CA ALA A 260 9.58 1.02 -11.50
C ALA A 260 9.03 0.10 -12.60
N PHE A 261 9.34 0.39 -13.85
CA PHE A 261 8.96 -0.45 -14.99
C PHE A 261 9.57 -1.86 -14.89
N LEU A 262 10.88 -1.96 -14.58
CA LEU A 262 11.56 -3.24 -14.42
C LEU A 262 10.99 -4.04 -13.24
N GLN A 263 10.75 -3.38 -12.11
CA GLN A 263 10.20 -4.02 -10.92
C GLN A 263 8.80 -4.57 -11.17
N ASN A 264 7.91 -3.78 -11.76
CA ASN A 264 6.52 -4.19 -12.00
C ASN A 264 6.40 -5.30 -13.05
N ASN A 265 7.27 -5.33 -14.08
CA ASN A 265 7.23 -6.35 -15.11
C ASN A 265 8.03 -7.61 -14.76
N TYR A 266 9.20 -7.45 -14.16
CA TYR A 266 10.11 -8.58 -13.90
C TYR A 266 10.16 -9.02 -12.44
N LYS A 267 9.49 -8.29 -11.51
CA LYS A 267 9.42 -8.63 -10.08
C LYS A 267 10.81 -8.94 -9.50
N LEU A 268 11.79 -8.07 -9.79
CA LEU A 268 13.20 -8.28 -9.44
C LEU A 268 13.41 -8.37 -7.93
N ILE A 269 12.70 -7.52 -7.16
CA ILE A 269 12.75 -7.51 -5.71
C ILE A 269 11.55 -8.30 -5.21
N LYS A 270 11.81 -9.57 -4.88
CA LYS A 270 10.85 -10.42 -4.19
C LYS A 270 11.00 -10.23 -2.69
N VAL A 271 9.91 -10.26 -1.98
CA VAL A 271 9.87 -10.21 -0.52
C VAL A 271 9.27 -11.51 0.03
N PRO A 272 9.69 -11.95 1.21
CA PRO A 272 9.08 -13.13 1.84
C PRO A 272 7.60 -12.84 2.13
N GLU A 273 6.70 -13.62 1.55
CA GLU A 273 5.25 -13.51 1.71
C GLU A 273 4.83 -13.60 3.18
N ASP A 274 5.52 -14.43 3.96
CA ASP A 274 5.26 -14.65 5.38
C ASP A 274 5.45 -13.39 6.25
N VAL A 275 6.23 -12.41 5.76
CA VAL A 275 6.56 -11.19 6.53
C VAL A 275 5.84 -9.97 5.97
N TYR A 276 5.74 -9.87 4.64
CA TYR A 276 5.30 -8.63 3.98
C TYR A 276 3.91 -8.70 3.36
N PHE A 277 3.21 -9.83 3.47
CA PHE A 277 1.86 -10.04 2.94
C PHE A 277 1.74 -9.84 1.43
N MET A 278 2.85 -9.92 0.69
CA MET A 278 2.91 -9.77 -0.77
C MET A 278 4.16 -10.43 -1.32
N ASP A 279 4.10 -10.95 -2.55
CA ASP A 279 5.18 -11.67 -3.25
C ASP A 279 6.28 -10.72 -3.75
N PHE A 280 5.91 -9.49 -4.10
CA PHE A 280 6.80 -8.46 -4.62
C PHE A 280 6.32 -7.07 -4.19
N ILE A 281 7.22 -6.10 -4.21
CA ILE A 281 6.89 -4.70 -3.91
C ILE A 281 6.39 -4.03 -5.19
N PRO A 282 5.09 -3.74 -5.33
CA PRO A 282 4.60 -2.96 -6.46
C PRO A 282 5.06 -1.51 -6.33
N LEU A 283 5.60 -0.94 -7.40
CA LEU A 283 5.99 0.45 -7.46
C LEU A 283 4.95 1.25 -8.27
N ASP A 284 4.08 1.94 -7.56
CA ASP A 284 3.13 2.87 -8.18
C ASP A 284 3.77 4.25 -8.28
N VAL A 285 4.05 4.68 -9.51
CA VAL A 285 4.71 5.96 -9.77
C VAL A 285 3.71 6.93 -10.40
N ASN A 286 3.30 7.92 -9.62
CA ASN A 286 2.42 8.97 -10.10
C ASN A 286 3.24 10.08 -10.77
N ILE A 287 2.83 10.51 -11.97
CA ILE A 287 3.48 11.59 -12.70
C ILE A 287 3.50 12.91 -11.92
N TYR A 288 2.47 13.16 -11.10
CA TYR A 288 2.42 14.36 -10.27
C TYR A 288 3.51 14.36 -9.19
N ASP A 289 3.84 13.20 -8.61
CA ASP A 289 4.90 13.09 -7.60
C ASP A 289 6.27 13.36 -8.24
N ILE A 290 6.51 12.86 -9.45
CA ILE A 290 7.73 13.16 -10.22
C ILE A 290 7.85 14.66 -10.46
N LEU A 291 6.77 15.33 -10.87
CA LEU A 291 6.78 16.77 -11.13
C LEU A 291 7.06 17.57 -9.84
N ILE A 292 6.40 17.24 -8.74
CA ILE A 292 6.59 17.90 -7.45
C ILE A 292 8.04 17.76 -6.98
N VAL A 293 8.60 16.55 -7.03
CA VAL A 293 9.98 16.28 -6.63
C VAL A 293 10.96 17.01 -7.56
N SER A 294 10.74 17.00 -8.86
CA SER A 294 11.58 17.69 -9.85
C SER A 294 11.62 19.21 -9.62
N ILE A 295 10.48 19.81 -9.32
CA ILE A 295 10.38 21.24 -8.98
C ILE A 295 11.09 21.51 -7.66
N ALA A 296 10.86 20.69 -6.63
CA ALA A 296 11.48 20.84 -5.33
C ALA A 296 13.01 20.76 -5.42
N VAL A 297 13.55 19.75 -6.13
CA VAL A 297 14.99 19.61 -6.36
C VAL A 297 15.57 20.80 -7.12
N SER A 298 14.89 21.29 -8.15
CA SER A 298 15.31 22.46 -8.92
C SER A 298 15.39 23.72 -8.04
N ILE A 299 14.39 23.94 -7.17
CA ILE A 299 14.39 25.04 -6.22
C ILE A 299 15.55 24.90 -5.24
N VAL A 300 15.77 23.73 -4.69
CA VAL A 300 16.88 23.45 -3.75
C VAL A 300 18.24 23.68 -4.41
N CYS A 301 18.44 23.30 -5.67
CA CYS A 301 19.67 23.57 -6.42
C CYS A 301 19.90 25.07 -6.65
N VAL A 302 18.85 25.81 -6.95
CA VAL A 302 18.92 27.29 -7.09
C VAL A 302 19.28 27.92 -5.73
N LEU A 303 18.67 27.50 -4.65
CA LEU A 303 18.98 27.99 -3.31
C LEU A 303 20.44 27.69 -2.92
N ALA A 304 20.92 26.46 -3.20
CA ALA A 304 22.32 26.09 -2.97
C ALA A 304 23.31 26.96 -3.76
N SER A 305 22.93 27.37 -4.96
CA SER A 305 23.76 28.22 -5.83
C SER A 305 23.80 29.69 -5.38
N LEU A 306 22.91 30.15 -4.50
CA LEU A 306 22.88 31.55 -4.04
C LEU A 306 24.18 31.95 -3.36
N TRP A 307 24.66 31.17 -2.40
CA TRP A 307 25.84 31.52 -1.63
C TRP A 307 27.12 31.61 -2.48
N PRO A 308 27.48 30.64 -3.36
CA PRO A 308 28.59 30.78 -4.28
C PRO A 308 28.41 31.95 -5.27
N SER A 309 27.20 32.14 -5.80
CA SER A 309 26.84 33.21 -6.71
C SER A 309 27.14 34.60 -6.12
N PHE A 310 26.72 34.85 -4.86
CA PHE A 310 27.02 36.11 -4.17
C PHE A 310 28.53 36.34 -3.98
N ARG A 311 29.32 35.28 -3.71
CA ARG A 311 30.78 35.36 -3.63
C ARG A 311 31.38 35.75 -4.99
N ALA A 312 30.94 35.13 -6.09
CA ALA A 312 31.39 35.48 -7.45
C ALA A 312 31.14 36.95 -7.76
N GLY A 313 29.96 37.48 -7.41
CA GLY A 313 29.64 38.91 -7.60
C GLY A 313 30.52 39.88 -6.78
N LYS A 314 31.14 39.44 -5.69
CA LYS A 314 31.99 40.28 -4.84
C LYS A 314 33.46 40.32 -5.25
N ILE A 315 33.90 39.51 -6.21
CA ILE A 315 35.31 39.51 -6.70
C ILE A 315 35.65 40.90 -7.23
N LYS A 316 36.75 41.48 -6.70
CA LYS A 316 37.30 42.77 -7.14
C LYS A 316 38.16 42.55 -8.41
N PRO A 317 38.02 43.36 -9.47
CA PRO A 317 38.86 43.24 -10.69
C PRO A 317 40.35 43.31 -10.41
N SER A 318 40.76 44.22 -9.48
CA SER A 318 42.17 44.39 -9.08
C SER A 318 42.82 43.14 -8.48
N ASN A 319 42.05 42.34 -7.75
CA ASN A 319 42.54 41.11 -7.12
C ASN A 319 42.53 39.94 -8.13
N ALA A 320 41.58 39.94 -9.06
CA ALA A 320 41.44 38.87 -10.05
C ALA A 320 42.54 38.88 -11.11
N LEU A 321 43.18 40.04 -11.36
CA LEU A 321 44.28 40.20 -12.32
C LEU A 321 45.66 39.97 -11.69
N LYS A 322 45.77 39.87 -10.36
CA LYS A 322 47.04 39.59 -9.64
C LYS A 322 47.33 38.10 -9.40
N TYR A 323 46.39 37.22 -9.73
CA TYR A 323 46.60 35.78 -9.69
C TYR A 323 47.28 35.32 -10.99
N GLU A 324 48.57 35.23 -10.99
CA GLU A 324 49.40 34.38 -11.81
C GLU A 324 49.63 33.04 -11.14
#